data_08d1e5f813e6c86c898448de1de0dba6
#
_entry.id   08d1e5f813e6c86c898448de1de0dba6
#
_cell.length_a   1.000
_cell.length_b   1.000
_cell.length_c   1.000
_cell.angle_alpha   90.00
_cell.angle_beta   90.00
_cell.angle_gamma   90.00
#
_symmetry.space_group_name_H-M   'P 1'
#
loop_
_entity.id
_entity.type
_entity.pdbx_description
1 polymer ?
#
loop_
_entity_poly.entity_id
_entity_poly.type
_entity_poly.pdbx_seq_one_letter_code
_entity_poly.pdbx_strand_id
1 'polypeptide(L)'
;MQCYLFNRILIRLRLDVRYTVCATVTDIKLRKIVSFIKVKMQSRQALLLSSSNCHGFTMLGFAKQEITSLLKKNNVNDLIFVPYAQNDYNSYTAKIKEVIEPWGFKVSGIHSYPDPANAIISSKAIFIGGGNTFLLLKRLYDNNLVELIRKRVNEGNLLYIGSSAGTNVATRSIHTTNDMPIVCPPSFDAIGIVPFNINPHYIDTVEVETHKGETRDQRISEYLEMPYAGPVLGLKEGSMLQINDHTLQIQGVSGAVLFRKNSKKIEIPVGADVSYLYEVKDIC
;
A
#
# COMPACT_ATOMS: atom_id res chain seq x y z
N MET A 1 22.21 22.21 -28.56
CA MET A 1 21.27 23.32 -28.28
C MET A 1 19.85 22.86 -27.91
N GLN A 2 19.41 21.69 -28.28
CA GLN A 2 18.07 21.15 -27.93
C GLN A 2 17.93 20.62 -26.47
N CYS A 3 18.97 20.09 -25.86
CA CYS A 3 18.92 19.58 -24.49
C CYS A 3 18.82 20.67 -23.40
N TYR A 4 19.27 21.88 -23.68
CA TYR A 4 19.23 22.99 -22.69
C TYR A 4 17.84 23.64 -22.55
N LEU A 5 17.00 23.54 -23.59
CA LEU A 5 15.60 24.02 -23.52
C LEU A 5 14.69 23.09 -22.71
N PHE A 6 14.93 21.79 -22.74
CA PHE A 6 14.11 20.79 -22.04
C PHE A 6 14.18 20.90 -20.51
N ASN A 7 15.38 21.17 -19.99
CA ASN A 7 15.57 21.32 -18.54
C ASN A 7 14.99 22.63 -17.97
N ARG A 8 14.91 23.70 -18.78
CA ARG A 8 14.28 24.97 -18.34
C ARG A 8 12.74 24.91 -18.32
N ILE A 9 12.13 24.07 -19.15
CA ILE A 9 10.67 23.89 -19.17
C ILE A 9 10.23 23.05 -17.97
N LEU A 10 10.98 22.04 -17.56
CA LEU A 10 10.68 21.21 -16.37
C LEU A 10 10.82 21.97 -15.03
N ILE A 11 11.75 22.93 -14.96
CA ILE A 11 11.95 23.75 -13.73
C ILE A 11 10.87 24.84 -13.61
N ARG A 12 10.29 25.32 -14.72
CA ARG A 12 9.21 26.33 -14.68
C ARG A 12 7.82 25.77 -14.40
N LEU A 13 7.59 24.48 -14.59
CA LEU A 13 6.31 23.83 -14.26
C LEU A 13 6.12 23.54 -12.76
N ARG A 14 7.10 23.86 -11.92
CA ARG A 14 7.02 23.73 -10.45
C ARG A 14 6.71 25.01 -9.69
N LEU A 15 6.52 26.14 -10.38
CA LEU A 15 6.25 27.42 -9.72
C LEU A 15 5.04 28.12 -10.36
N ASP A 16 3.98 28.22 -9.58
CA ASP A 16 2.84 29.15 -9.62
C ASP A 16 1.92 29.21 -10.85
N VAL A 17 0.72 28.68 -10.61
CA VAL A 17 -0.52 28.98 -11.33
C VAL A 17 -1.05 30.35 -10.87
N ARG A 18 -0.55 31.44 -11.44
CA ARG A 18 -1.25 32.75 -11.52
C ARG A 18 -0.59 33.66 -12.53
N TYR A 19 -0.93 33.53 -13.81
CA TYR A 19 -0.87 34.64 -14.78
C TYR A 19 -1.85 34.42 -15.91
N THR A 20 -2.79 35.35 -16.06
CA THR A 20 -3.68 35.47 -17.22
C THR A 20 -2.83 35.86 -18.43
N VAL A 21 -2.78 35.02 -19.47
CA VAL A 21 -2.05 35.30 -20.71
C VAL A 21 -3.05 35.38 -21.86
N CYS A 22 -2.94 36.47 -22.60
CA CYS A 22 -3.70 36.76 -23.80
C CYS A 22 -3.36 35.74 -24.93
N ALA A 23 -4.40 35.17 -25.55
CA ALA A 23 -4.25 34.01 -26.45
C ALA A 23 -3.79 34.46 -27.84
N THR A 24 -2.64 33.95 -28.30
CA THR A 24 -2.19 33.99 -29.68
C THR A 24 -2.04 32.56 -30.23
N VAL A 25 -1.87 32.39 -31.53
CA VAL A 25 -1.81 31.09 -32.27
C VAL A 25 -0.80 30.07 -31.67
N THR A 26 0.19 30.54 -30.89
CA THR A 26 1.13 29.70 -30.11
C THR A 26 0.43 28.96 -28.98
N ASP A 27 -0.69 29.45 -28.48
CA ASP A 27 -1.43 28.85 -27.36
C ASP A 27 -2.17 27.56 -27.75
N ILE A 28 -2.60 27.44 -29.01
CA ILE A 28 -3.28 26.22 -29.50
C ILE A 28 -2.30 25.06 -29.65
N LYS A 29 -1.05 25.34 -30.06
CA LYS A 29 0.01 24.32 -30.08
C LYS A 29 0.45 23.93 -28.66
N LEU A 30 0.56 24.90 -27.75
CA LEU A 30 0.85 24.60 -26.34
C LEU A 30 -0.30 23.83 -25.69
N ARG A 31 -1.55 24.18 -25.93
CA ARG A 31 -2.72 23.44 -25.40
C ARG A 31 -2.80 22.02 -25.96
N LYS A 32 -2.45 21.79 -27.23
CA LYS A 32 -2.32 20.44 -27.80
C LYS A 32 -1.13 19.70 -27.22
N ILE A 33 0.00 20.33 -26.97
CA ILE A 33 1.18 19.73 -26.32
C ILE A 33 0.89 19.47 -24.83
N VAL A 34 0.25 20.38 -24.11
CA VAL A 34 -0.19 20.19 -22.72
C VAL A 34 -1.33 19.16 -22.63
N SER A 35 -2.22 19.08 -23.64
CA SER A 35 -3.21 18.00 -23.79
C SER A 35 -2.59 16.64 -24.16
N PHE A 36 -1.48 16.64 -24.90
CA PHE A 36 -0.71 15.44 -25.20
C PHE A 36 0.22 15.03 -24.03
N ILE A 37 0.67 15.98 -23.21
CA ILE A 37 1.42 15.78 -21.96
C ILE A 37 0.48 15.48 -20.78
N LYS A 38 -0.82 15.72 -20.88
CA LYS A 38 -1.86 15.00 -20.14
C LYS A 38 -2.03 13.57 -20.71
N VAL A 39 -0.97 12.90 -21.06
CA VAL A 39 -0.87 11.46 -20.88
C VAL A 39 -1.28 11.25 -19.42
N LYS A 40 -2.47 10.70 -19.27
CA LYS A 40 -3.15 10.33 -18.03
C LYS A 40 -2.07 9.81 -17.08
N MET A 41 -1.52 10.69 -16.22
CA MET A 41 -0.68 10.22 -15.12
C MET A 41 -1.61 9.32 -14.35
N GLN A 42 -1.38 8.02 -14.44
CA GLN A 42 -2.14 7.06 -13.67
C GLN A 42 -1.87 7.39 -12.21
N SER A 43 -2.94 7.64 -11.47
CA SER A 43 -2.82 7.93 -10.05
C SER A 43 -2.35 6.67 -9.33
N ARG A 44 -1.47 6.82 -8.35
CA ARG A 44 -1.10 5.75 -7.44
C ARG A 44 -2.34 5.23 -6.72
N GLN A 45 -2.63 3.94 -6.82
CA GLN A 45 -3.79 3.34 -6.19
C GLN A 45 -3.42 2.06 -5.44
N ALA A 46 -3.88 1.94 -4.21
CA ALA A 46 -3.69 0.75 -3.41
C ALA A 46 -4.84 0.52 -2.43
N LEU A 47 -5.00 -0.74 -2.00
CA LEU A 47 -5.81 -1.16 -0.87
C LEU A 47 -4.95 -1.94 0.11
N LEU A 48 -4.87 -1.47 1.35
CA LEU A 48 -4.09 -2.08 2.41
C LEU A 48 -5.05 -2.62 3.49
N LEU A 49 -5.30 -3.93 3.44
CA LEU A 49 -6.24 -4.61 4.31
C LEU A 49 -5.55 -5.03 5.62
N SER A 50 -6.23 -4.86 6.73
CA SER A 50 -5.76 -5.36 8.03
C SER A 50 -5.60 -6.87 8.02
N SER A 51 -6.57 -7.59 7.46
CA SER A 51 -6.65 -9.05 7.45
C SER A 51 -7.29 -9.55 6.16
N SER A 52 -7.06 -10.81 5.80
CA SER A 52 -7.86 -11.49 4.77
C SER A 52 -9.17 -12.06 5.35
N ASN A 53 -9.24 -12.20 6.67
CA ASN A 53 -10.41 -12.76 7.38
C ASN A 53 -11.00 -11.69 8.30
N CYS A 54 -12.31 -11.69 8.42
CA CYS A 54 -13.06 -10.86 9.35
C CYS A 54 -14.25 -11.66 9.86
N HIS A 55 -14.53 -11.56 11.17
CA HIS A 55 -15.66 -12.26 11.76
C HIS A 55 -16.97 -11.89 11.04
N GLY A 56 -17.79 -12.88 10.74
CA GLY A 56 -19.05 -12.71 9.99
C GLY A 56 -18.91 -12.67 8.46
N PHE A 57 -17.70 -12.77 7.91
CA PHE A 57 -17.45 -12.75 6.48
C PHE A 57 -16.65 -13.98 6.02
N THR A 58 -16.85 -14.36 4.76
CA THR A 58 -15.92 -15.26 4.07
C THR A 58 -14.59 -14.57 3.82
N MET A 59 -13.54 -15.32 3.49
CA MET A 59 -12.22 -14.78 3.17
C MET A 59 -12.31 -13.64 2.13
N LEU A 60 -11.78 -12.48 2.44
CA LEU A 60 -11.85 -11.22 1.67
C LEU A 60 -13.28 -10.71 1.41
N GLY A 61 -14.32 -11.35 1.96
CA GLY A 61 -15.71 -11.00 1.70
C GLY A 61 -16.06 -9.57 2.09
N PHE A 62 -15.54 -9.07 3.21
CA PHE A 62 -15.73 -7.69 3.66
C PHE A 62 -15.10 -6.64 2.73
N ALA A 63 -14.09 -7.01 1.96
CA ALA A 63 -13.36 -6.13 1.03
C ALA A 63 -13.71 -6.36 -0.44
N LYS A 64 -14.66 -7.26 -0.73
CA LYS A 64 -15.02 -7.65 -2.10
C LYS A 64 -15.41 -6.45 -2.97
N GLN A 65 -16.23 -5.55 -2.42
CA GLN A 65 -16.73 -4.40 -3.16
C GLN A 65 -15.57 -3.46 -3.56
N GLU A 66 -14.67 -3.15 -2.63
CA GLU A 66 -13.54 -2.25 -2.82
C GLU A 66 -12.53 -2.84 -3.80
N ILE A 67 -12.17 -4.12 -3.63
CA ILE A 67 -11.26 -4.84 -4.55
C ILE A 67 -11.85 -4.88 -5.96
N THR A 68 -13.10 -5.29 -6.12
CA THR A 68 -13.74 -5.40 -7.44
C THR A 68 -13.90 -4.04 -8.11
N SER A 69 -14.26 -3.00 -7.34
CA SER A 69 -14.37 -1.63 -7.82
C SER A 69 -13.02 -1.08 -8.29
N LEU A 70 -11.95 -1.30 -7.51
CA LEU A 70 -10.60 -0.88 -7.86
C LEU A 70 -10.14 -1.53 -9.18
N LEU A 71 -10.30 -2.85 -9.31
CA LEU A 71 -9.87 -3.59 -10.51
C LEU A 71 -10.69 -3.20 -11.75
N LYS A 72 -12.01 -3.13 -11.63
CA LYS A 72 -12.92 -2.74 -12.75
C LYS A 72 -12.66 -1.32 -13.23
N LYS A 73 -12.52 -0.35 -12.31
CA LYS A 73 -12.24 1.06 -12.65
C LYS A 73 -10.96 1.22 -13.47
N ASN A 74 -9.99 0.32 -13.28
CA ASN A 74 -8.69 0.36 -13.95
C ASN A 74 -8.58 -0.63 -15.12
N ASN A 75 -9.69 -1.26 -15.54
CA ASN A 75 -9.73 -2.25 -16.63
C ASN A 75 -8.69 -3.38 -16.40
N VAL A 76 -8.66 -3.91 -15.18
CA VAL A 76 -7.85 -5.06 -14.80
C VAL A 76 -8.73 -6.30 -14.81
N ASN A 77 -8.34 -7.31 -15.59
CA ASN A 77 -9.02 -8.61 -15.65
C ASN A 77 -8.20 -9.73 -15.02
N ASP A 78 -6.90 -9.49 -14.83
CA ASP A 78 -5.94 -10.43 -14.28
C ASP A 78 -5.00 -9.75 -13.30
N LEU A 79 -4.62 -10.44 -12.23
CA LEU A 79 -3.66 -9.95 -11.25
C LEU A 79 -2.65 -11.03 -10.86
N ILE A 80 -1.47 -10.59 -10.49
CA ILE A 80 -0.42 -11.44 -9.95
C ILE A 80 -0.60 -11.54 -8.43
N PHE A 81 -0.69 -12.77 -7.94
CA PHE A 81 -0.67 -13.03 -6.50
C PHE A 81 0.75 -13.37 -6.03
N VAL A 82 1.18 -12.74 -4.94
CA VAL A 82 2.51 -12.92 -4.32
C VAL A 82 2.35 -13.69 -3.01
N PRO A 83 2.60 -15.03 -2.99
CA PRO A 83 2.39 -15.90 -1.82
C PRO A 83 3.59 -15.94 -0.86
N TYR A 84 4.57 -15.07 -0.98
CA TYR A 84 5.89 -15.16 -0.36
C TYR A 84 5.91 -15.11 1.17
N ALA A 85 4.80 -14.75 1.81
CA ALA A 85 4.66 -14.81 3.27
C ALA A 85 4.43 -16.22 3.83
N GLN A 86 4.25 -17.25 2.97
CA GLN A 86 4.03 -18.64 3.32
C GLN A 86 4.96 -19.57 2.52
N ASN A 87 5.14 -20.81 2.95
CA ASN A 87 6.04 -21.76 2.28
C ASN A 87 5.35 -22.51 1.13
N ASP A 88 4.09 -22.88 1.29
CA ASP A 88 3.32 -23.57 0.23
C ASP A 88 2.64 -22.53 -0.68
N TYR A 89 3.38 -22.10 -1.70
CA TYR A 89 2.91 -21.13 -2.68
C TYR A 89 1.71 -21.62 -3.50
N ASN A 90 1.71 -22.91 -3.84
CA ASN A 90 0.67 -23.48 -4.68
C ASN A 90 -0.66 -23.55 -3.94
N SER A 91 -0.67 -24.10 -2.72
CA SER A 91 -1.87 -24.19 -1.89
C SER A 91 -2.42 -22.79 -1.58
N TYR A 92 -1.53 -21.83 -1.25
CA TYR A 92 -1.97 -20.47 -0.95
C TYR A 92 -2.55 -19.76 -2.19
N THR A 93 -1.91 -19.93 -3.34
CA THR A 93 -2.43 -19.36 -4.60
C THR A 93 -3.78 -19.99 -4.97
N ALA A 94 -3.94 -21.31 -4.79
CA ALA A 94 -5.21 -21.98 -5.04
C ALA A 94 -6.35 -21.41 -4.19
N LYS A 95 -6.12 -21.20 -2.88
CA LYS A 95 -7.11 -20.57 -1.99
C LYS A 95 -7.52 -19.17 -2.45
N ILE A 96 -6.58 -18.36 -2.91
CA ILE A 96 -6.89 -17.01 -3.41
C ILE A 96 -7.64 -17.05 -4.75
N LYS A 97 -7.32 -18.00 -5.62
CA LYS A 97 -8.09 -18.25 -6.85
C LYS A 97 -9.55 -18.60 -6.55
N GLU A 98 -9.78 -19.52 -5.64
CA GLU A 98 -11.13 -19.91 -5.22
C GLU A 98 -11.98 -18.73 -4.73
N VAL A 99 -11.35 -17.69 -4.16
CA VAL A 99 -12.04 -16.51 -3.67
C VAL A 99 -12.25 -15.47 -4.77
N ILE A 100 -11.20 -15.14 -5.54
CA ILE A 100 -11.19 -13.99 -6.46
C ILE A 100 -11.72 -14.33 -7.85
N GLU A 101 -11.47 -15.53 -8.37
CA GLU A 101 -11.91 -15.90 -9.73
C GLU A 101 -13.44 -15.91 -9.89
N PRO A 102 -14.26 -16.31 -8.89
CA PRO A 102 -15.71 -16.14 -8.95
C PRO A 102 -16.19 -14.66 -9.01
N TRP A 103 -15.30 -13.70 -8.72
CA TRP A 103 -15.60 -12.27 -8.89
C TRP A 103 -15.34 -11.75 -10.29
N GLY A 104 -14.82 -12.62 -11.18
CA GLY A 104 -14.55 -12.31 -12.58
C GLY A 104 -13.12 -11.86 -12.88
N PHE A 105 -12.15 -12.12 -11.99
CA PHE A 105 -10.75 -11.75 -12.16
C PHE A 105 -9.86 -12.99 -12.14
N LYS A 106 -8.97 -13.11 -13.13
CA LYS A 106 -8.00 -14.19 -13.20
C LYS A 106 -6.85 -13.94 -12.24
N VAL A 107 -6.39 -14.99 -11.53
CA VAL A 107 -5.28 -14.92 -10.59
C VAL A 107 -4.15 -15.82 -11.04
N SER A 108 -2.92 -15.32 -11.04
CA SER A 108 -1.71 -16.11 -11.31
C SER A 108 -0.70 -15.92 -10.20
N GLY A 109 -0.16 -17.00 -9.66
CA GLY A 109 0.89 -16.92 -8.64
C GLY A 109 2.21 -16.48 -9.26
N ILE A 110 2.92 -15.53 -8.64
CA ILE A 110 4.20 -15.02 -9.14
C ILE A 110 5.25 -16.12 -9.28
N HIS A 111 5.20 -17.13 -8.42
CA HIS A 111 6.13 -18.28 -8.43
C HIS A 111 5.98 -19.19 -9.65
N SER A 112 4.90 -19.06 -10.42
CA SER A 112 4.72 -19.81 -11.67
C SER A 112 5.42 -19.16 -12.87
N TYR A 113 6.01 -18.00 -12.69
CA TYR A 113 6.76 -17.29 -13.74
C TYR A 113 8.26 -17.55 -13.59
N PRO A 114 8.98 -17.84 -14.69
CA PRO A 114 10.44 -18.02 -14.63
C PRO A 114 11.20 -16.80 -14.12
N ASP A 115 10.67 -15.60 -14.40
CA ASP A 115 11.21 -14.31 -13.96
C ASP A 115 10.11 -13.51 -13.23
N PRO A 116 10.16 -13.49 -11.88
CA PRO A 116 9.22 -12.72 -11.06
C PRO A 116 9.24 -11.23 -11.35
N ALA A 117 10.40 -10.64 -11.66
CA ALA A 117 10.51 -9.22 -11.95
C ALA A 117 9.78 -8.87 -13.26
N ASN A 118 9.96 -9.68 -14.30
CA ASN A 118 9.26 -9.50 -15.57
C ASN A 118 7.74 -9.71 -15.43
N ALA A 119 7.30 -10.64 -14.56
CA ALA A 119 5.89 -10.81 -14.23
C ALA A 119 5.31 -9.52 -13.62
N ILE A 120 6.02 -8.89 -12.66
CA ILE A 120 5.61 -7.59 -12.11
C ILE A 120 5.61 -6.51 -13.18
N ILE A 121 6.64 -6.42 -14.05
CA ILE A 121 6.74 -5.42 -15.11
C ILE A 121 5.55 -5.49 -16.08
N SER A 122 5.10 -6.68 -16.39
CA SER A 122 4.01 -6.92 -17.35
C SER A 122 2.61 -6.79 -16.75
N SER A 123 2.49 -6.84 -15.40
CA SER A 123 1.20 -6.81 -14.73
C SER A 123 0.68 -5.40 -14.51
N LYS A 124 -0.66 -5.25 -14.43
CA LYS A 124 -1.36 -4.03 -14.02
C LYS A 124 -1.76 -4.05 -12.55
N ALA A 125 -1.83 -5.20 -11.92
CA ALA A 125 -2.21 -5.34 -10.52
C ALA A 125 -1.49 -6.49 -9.84
N ILE A 126 -1.15 -6.27 -8.57
CA ILE A 126 -0.63 -7.32 -7.69
C ILE A 126 -1.47 -7.42 -6.42
N PHE A 127 -1.55 -8.63 -5.88
CA PHE A 127 -2.06 -8.88 -4.54
C PHE A 127 -0.99 -9.60 -3.72
N ILE A 128 -0.50 -8.95 -2.67
CA ILE A 128 0.48 -9.52 -1.74
C ILE A 128 -0.27 -10.06 -0.52
N GLY A 129 -0.20 -11.37 -0.33
CA GLY A 129 -0.91 -12.08 0.73
C GLY A 129 -0.29 -11.93 2.11
N GLY A 130 -1.04 -12.37 3.12
CA GLY A 130 -0.60 -12.43 4.52
C GLY A 130 0.21 -13.69 4.84
N GLY A 131 0.74 -13.73 6.05
CA GLY A 131 1.61 -14.75 6.62
C GLY A 131 2.75 -14.07 7.38
N ASN A 132 3.95 -14.62 7.39
CA ASN A 132 5.06 -14.02 8.12
C ASN A 132 5.70 -12.86 7.33
N THR A 133 5.70 -11.68 7.93
CA THR A 133 6.19 -10.43 7.31
C THR A 133 7.70 -10.44 7.05
N PHE A 134 8.50 -11.02 7.97
CA PHE A 134 9.96 -11.12 7.79
C PHE A 134 10.31 -12.02 6.60
N LEU A 135 9.61 -13.16 6.50
CA LEU A 135 9.78 -14.09 5.39
C LEU A 135 9.38 -13.46 4.05
N LEU A 136 8.24 -12.74 4.04
CA LEU A 136 7.77 -12.01 2.88
C LEU A 136 8.80 -10.98 2.41
N LEU A 137 9.24 -10.09 3.32
CA LEU A 137 10.18 -9.03 2.98
C LEU A 137 11.52 -9.60 2.49
N LYS A 138 12.05 -10.64 3.18
CA LYS A 138 13.26 -11.32 2.72
C LYS A 138 13.13 -11.81 1.28
N ARG A 139 12.03 -12.51 0.95
CA ARG A 139 11.81 -13.05 -0.40
C ARG A 139 11.59 -11.96 -1.45
N LEU A 140 10.99 -10.84 -1.08
CA LEU A 140 10.89 -9.69 -1.97
C LEU A 140 12.29 -9.11 -2.28
N TYR A 141 13.18 -9.03 -1.28
CA TYR A 141 14.58 -8.62 -1.48
C TYR A 141 15.37 -9.63 -2.31
N ASP A 142 15.26 -10.92 -2.00
CA ASP A 142 15.97 -12.01 -2.71
C ASP A 142 15.61 -12.04 -4.22
N ASN A 143 14.42 -11.56 -4.57
CA ASN A 143 13.95 -11.46 -5.97
C ASN A 143 14.05 -10.04 -6.55
N ASN A 144 14.68 -9.09 -5.87
CA ASN A 144 14.83 -7.69 -6.30
C ASN A 144 13.48 -6.98 -6.59
N LEU A 145 12.42 -7.33 -5.86
CA LEU A 145 11.07 -6.83 -6.12
C LEU A 145 10.70 -5.57 -5.32
N VAL A 146 11.38 -5.27 -4.22
CA VAL A 146 11.01 -4.13 -3.33
C VAL A 146 11.01 -2.81 -4.10
N GLU A 147 12.14 -2.45 -4.72
CA GLU A 147 12.28 -1.20 -5.48
C GLU A 147 11.43 -1.19 -6.76
N LEU A 148 11.34 -2.34 -7.43
CA LEU A 148 10.53 -2.49 -8.63
C LEU A 148 9.04 -2.21 -8.36
N ILE A 149 8.49 -2.81 -7.30
CA ILE A 149 7.10 -2.61 -6.90
C ILE A 149 6.90 -1.16 -6.45
N ARG A 150 7.80 -0.61 -5.60
CA ARG A 150 7.76 0.79 -5.16
C ARG A 150 7.65 1.75 -6.35
N LYS A 151 8.56 1.61 -7.30
CA LYS A 151 8.61 2.45 -8.49
C LYS A 151 7.30 2.37 -9.28
N ARG A 152 6.87 1.17 -9.62
CA ARG A 152 5.68 0.98 -10.45
C ARG A 152 4.38 1.45 -9.81
N VAL A 153 4.23 1.24 -8.49
CA VAL A 153 3.06 1.73 -7.74
C VAL A 153 3.06 3.25 -7.68
N ASN A 154 4.20 3.88 -7.37
CA ASN A 154 4.31 5.34 -7.28
C ASN A 154 4.12 6.04 -8.63
N GLU A 155 4.48 5.39 -9.74
CA GLU A 155 4.22 5.87 -11.10
C GLU A 155 2.76 5.62 -11.55
N GLY A 156 1.92 4.97 -10.74
CA GLY A 156 0.55 4.60 -11.08
C GLY A 156 0.43 3.45 -12.11
N ASN A 157 1.54 2.77 -12.40
CA ASN A 157 1.61 1.70 -13.40
C ASN A 157 1.27 0.31 -12.84
N LEU A 158 1.04 0.21 -11.52
CA LEU A 158 0.74 -1.03 -10.83
C LEU A 158 -0.23 -0.76 -9.69
N LEU A 159 -1.40 -1.38 -9.72
CA LEU A 159 -2.32 -1.40 -8.58
C LEU A 159 -1.76 -2.34 -7.51
N TYR A 160 -1.81 -1.90 -6.27
CA TYR A 160 -1.35 -2.69 -5.13
C TYR A 160 -2.51 -3.09 -4.23
N ILE A 161 -2.62 -4.36 -3.91
CA ILE A 161 -3.50 -4.87 -2.87
C ILE A 161 -2.60 -5.61 -1.88
N GLY A 162 -2.67 -5.25 -0.61
CA GLY A 162 -1.95 -5.91 0.48
C GLY A 162 -2.89 -6.40 1.56
N SER A 163 -2.60 -7.55 2.16
CA SER A 163 -3.34 -8.05 3.31
C SER A 163 -2.38 -8.50 4.40
N SER A 164 -2.58 -8.05 5.64
CA SER A 164 -1.76 -8.44 6.80
C SER A 164 -0.27 -8.16 6.56
N ALA A 165 0.58 -9.19 6.40
CA ALA A 165 1.98 -9.03 6.04
C ALA A 165 2.17 -8.21 4.75
N GLY A 166 1.29 -8.39 3.74
CA GLY A 166 1.28 -7.58 2.52
C GLY A 166 0.96 -6.10 2.78
N THR A 167 0.20 -5.79 3.83
CA THR A 167 -0.02 -4.41 4.29
C THR A 167 1.21 -3.87 5.04
N ASN A 168 1.87 -4.68 5.88
CA ASN A 168 3.10 -4.27 6.55
C ASN A 168 4.20 -3.89 5.54
N VAL A 169 4.46 -4.74 4.53
CA VAL A 169 5.52 -4.44 3.54
C VAL A 169 5.18 -3.30 2.60
N ALA A 170 3.91 -2.84 2.56
CA ALA A 170 3.52 -1.64 1.80
C ALA A 170 3.95 -0.34 2.49
N THR A 171 4.29 -0.36 3.78
CA THR A 171 4.71 0.80 4.57
C THR A 171 6.20 1.11 4.42
N ARG A 172 6.69 2.15 5.12
CA ARG A 172 8.11 2.52 5.08
C ARG A 172 9.03 1.40 5.59
N SER A 173 8.58 0.65 6.62
CA SER A 173 9.35 -0.42 7.24
C SER A 173 8.44 -1.44 7.91
N ILE A 174 9.00 -2.62 8.24
CA ILE A 174 8.25 -3.67 8.94
C ILE A 174 8.38 -3.61 10.47
N HIS A 175 8.89 -2.53 11.04
CA HIS A 175 9.13 -2.42 12.50
C HIS A 175 7.88 -2.60 13.36
N THR A 176 6.70 -2.37 12.81
CA THR A 176 5.43 -2.50 13.53
C THR A 176 4.68 -3.80 13.25
N THR A 177 5.35 -4.81 12.68
CA THR A 177 4.76 -6.13 12.50
C THR A 177 4.53 -6.84 13.83
N ASN A 178 3.49 -7.69 13.86
CA ASN A 178 3.21 -8.55 15.02
C ASN A 178 3.89 -9.92 14.91
N ASP A 179 4.58 -10.19 13.79
CA ASP A 179 5.10 -11.51 13.48
C ASP A 179 6.41 -11.80 14.19
N MET A 180 6.71 -13.07 14.37
CA MET A 180 8.01 -13.50 14.90
C MET A 180 9.08 -13.41 13.79
N PRO A 181 10.32 -12.95 14.12
CA PRO A 181 11.42 -12.85 13.16
C PRO A 181 12.06 -14.21 12.88
N ILE A 182 11.33 -15.07 12.16
CA ILE A 182 11.79 -16.44 11.81
C ILE A 182 12.92 -16.46 10.78
N VAL A 183 13.14 -15.37 10.07
CA VAL A 183 14.26 -15.11 9.16
C VAL A 183 14.66 -13.64 9.28
N CYS A 184 15.90 -13.33 8.89
CA CYS A 184 16.41 -11.95 8.86
C CYS A 184 16.41 -11.44 7.41
N PRO A 185 15.57 -10.46 7.04
CA PRO A 185 15.71 -9.76 5.76
C PRO A 185 16.96 -8.86 5.79
N PRO A 186 17.51 -8.47 4.63
CA PRO A 186 18.72 -7.64 4.57
C PRO A 186 18.52 -6.21 5.10
N SER A 187 17.27 -5.72 5.12
CA SER A 187 16.81 -4.47 5.73
C SER A 187 15.38 -4.64 6.22
N PHE A 188 14.98 -3.80 7.19
CA PHE A 188 13.58 -3.65 7.58
C PHE A 188 12.84 -2.61 6.76
N ASP A 189 13.55 -1.84 5.91
CA ASP A 189 12.91 -0.96 4.94
C ASP A 189 12.03 -1.77 3.99
N ALA A 190 10.83 -1.29 3.76
CA ALA A 190 9.85 -2.01 2.98
C ALA A 190 9.52 -1.26 1.66
N ILE A 191 8.41 -1.55 1.01
CA ILE A 191 8.06 -0.98 -0.29
C ILE A 191 7.85 0.54 -0.21
N GLY A 192 7.31 1.07 0.89
CA GLY A 192 7.19 2.52 1.10
C GLY A 192 6.12 3.18 0.21
N ILE A 193 4.97 2.53 0.01
CA ILE A 193 3.81 3.13 -0.65
C ILE A 193 3.24 4.27 0.21
N VAL A 194 3.31 4.12 1.53
CA VAL A 194 2.98 5.16 2.51
C VAL A 194 4.21 5.46 3.39
N PRO A 195 4.41 6.74 3.82
CA PRO A 195 5.60 7.14 4.57
C PRO A 195 5.52 6.85 6.08
N PHE A 196 4.45 6.25 6.55
CA PHE A 196 4.21 5.88 7.95
C PHE A 196 4.09 4.35 8.08
N ASN A 197 4.03 3.85 9.32
CA ASN A 197 3.86 2.43 9.59
C ASN A 197 2.39 2.08 9.81
N ILE A 198 2.02 0.84 9.50
CA ILE A 198 0.71 0.26 9.81
C ILE A 198 0.93 -0.96 10.70
N ASN A 199 0.13 -1.09 11.75
CA ASN A 199 -0.01 -2.31 12.53
C ASN A 199 -1.33 -2.98 12.13
N PRO A 200 -1.32 -4.00 11.25
CA PRO A 200 -2.52 -4.80 10.93
C PRO A 200 -2.92 -5.66 12.12
N HIS A 201 -4.13 -6.20 12.08
CA HIS A 201 -4.70 -6.97 13.19
C HIS A 201 -4.64 -6.22 14.53
N TYR A 202 -4.81 -4.90 14.48
CA TYR A 202 -4.87 -4.13 15.70
C TYR A 202 -6.13 -4.52 16.49
N ILE A 203 -5.92 -4.80 17.76
CA ILE A 203 -6.97 -5.16 18.70
C ILE A 203 -6.86 -4.17 19.86
N ASP A 204 -7.96 -3.47 20.17
CA ASP A 204 -8.04 -2.67 21.40
C ASP A 204 -7.84 -3.58 22.59
N THR A 205 -7.09 -3.08 23.56
CA THR A 205 -6.91 -3.76 24.82
C THR A 205 -8.25 -3.75 25.54
N VAL A 206 -8.97 -4.85 25.48
CA VAL A 206 -9.98 -5.11 26.49
C VAL A 206 -9.20 -5.51 27.73
N GLU A 207 -9.36 -4.79 28.83
CA GLU A 207 -8.81 -5.19 30.13
C GLU A 207 -9.45 -6.52 30.53
N VAL A 208 -8.88 -7.61 30.03
CA VAL A 208 -9.15 -8.93 30.57
C VAL A 208 -8.24 -9.05 31.77
N GLU A 209 -8.79 -9.01 32.97
CA GLU A 209 -8.08 -9.07 34.26
C GLU A 209 -7.05 -10.21 34.37
N THR A 210 -7.15 -11.20 33.49
CA THR A 210 -6.31 -12.41 33.46
C THR A 210 -5.10 -12.30 32.53
N HIS A 211 -5.06 -11.36 31.55
CA HIS A 211 -3.94 -11.24 30.62
C HIS A 211 -2.93 -10.17 31.10
N LYS A 212 -1.75 -10.64 31.52
CA LYS A 212 -0.63 -9.78 31.99
C LYS A 212 0.49 -9.61 30.97
N GLY A 213 0.30 -10.09 29.73
CA GLY A 213 1.28 -9.91 28.64
C GLY A 213 1.18 -8.53 27.99
N GLU A 214 2.18 -8.18 27.19
CA GLU A 214 2.22 -6.94 26.44
C GLU A 214 1.01 -6.78 25.51
N THR A 215 0.44 -5.57 25.53
CA THR A 215 -0.64 -5.18 24.64
C THR A 215 -0.12 -4.66 23.31
N ARG A 216 -0.98 -4.52 22.31
CA ARG A 216 -0.62 -3.86 21.03
C ARG A 216 -0.20 -2.41 21.27
N ASP A 217 -0.88 -1.71 22.17
CA ASP A 217 -0.56 -0.32 22.52
C ASP A 217 0.85 -0.19 23.10
N GLN A 218 1.25 -1.10 24.00
CA GLN A 218 2.60 -1.10 24.57
C GLN A 218 3.67 -1.32 23.48
N ARG A 219 3.52 -2.32 22.62
CA ARG A 219 4.48 -2.59 21.54
C ARG A 219 4.60 -1.44 20.53
N ILE A 220 3.48 -0.80 20.20
CA ILE A 220 3.50 0.39 19.33
C ILE A 220 4.18 1.56 20.05
N SER A 221 3.94 1.73 21.36
CA SER A 221 4.58 2.78 22.16
C SER A 221 6.09 2.61 22.22
N GLU A 222 6.59 1.39 22.40
CA GLU A 222 8.03 1.07 22.36
C GLU A 222 8.66 1.46 21.00
N TYR A 223 8.00 1.14 19.88
CA TYR A 223 8.45 1.59 18.58
C TYR A 223 8.51 3.12 18.49
N LEU A 224 7.50 3.83 19.00
CA LEU A 224 7.41 5.29 18.97
C LEU A 224 8.50 6.00 19.81
N GLU A 225 9.18 5.32 20.72
CA GLU A 225 10.33 5.87 21.43
C GLU A 225 11.57 6.02 20.56
N MET A 226 11.67 5.22 19.47
CA MET A 226 12.82 5.28 18.58
C MET A 226 12.93 6.63 17.86
N PRO A 227 14.16 7.15 17.65
CA PRO A 227 14.35 8.46 17.00
C PRO A 227 13.85 8.51 15.55
N TYR A 228 13.84 7.37 14.86
CA TYR A 228 13.37 7.24 13.48
C TYR A 228 11.87 6.92 13.36
N ALA A 229 11.16 6.79 14.49
CA ALA A 229 9.76 6.38 14.46
C ALA A 229 8.86 7.48 13.89
N GLY A 230 8.02 7.09 12.93
CA GLY A 230 6.90 7.90 12.46
C GLY A 230 5.57 7.45 13.07
N PRO A 231 4.46 8.07 12.68
CA PRO A 231 3.12 7.66 13.10
C PRO A 231 2.85 6.20 12.78
N VAL A 232 1.99 5.56 13.59
CA VAL A 232 1.52 4.20 13.37
C VAL A 232 0.01 4.20 13.28
N LEU A 233 -0.51 3.63 12.20
CA LEU A 233 -1.94 3.40 11.99
C LEU A 233 -2.28 1.95 12.34
N GLY A 234 -2.92 1.72 13.48
CA GLY A 234 -3.44 0.41 13.87
C GLY A 234 -4.74 0.13 13.11
N LEU A 235 -4.71 -0.75 12.11
CA LEU A 235 -5.92 -1.15 11.38
C LEU A 235 -6.63 -2.29 12.12
N LYS A 236 -7.87 -2.05 12.56
CA LYS A 236 -8.70 -3.08 13.20
C LYS A 236 -9.09 -4.15 12.17
N GLU A 237 -9.38 -5.37 12.61
CA GLU A 237 -9.84 -6.42 11.69
C GLU A 237 -11.12 -5.99 10.95
N GLY A 238 -11.18 -6.29 9.64
CA GLY A 238 -12.24 -5.78 8.77
C GLY A 238 -12.06 -4.34 8.29
N SER A 239 -10.97 -3.68 8.67
CA SER A 239 -10.58 -2.35 8.20
C SER A 239 -9.60 -2.44 7.03
N MET A 240 -9.59 -1.41 6.19
CA MET A 240 -8.61 -1.23 5.13
C MET A 240 -8.30 0.26 4.92
N LEU A 241 -7.09 0.56 4.45
CA LEU A 241 -6.69 1.88 3.99
C LEU A 241 -6.76 1.91 2.46
N GLN A 242 -7.65 2.72 1.93
CA GLN A 242 -7.73 3.00 0.49
C GLN A 242 -6.82 4.17 0.16
N ILE A 243 -5.99 3.99 -0.86
CA ILE A 243 -5.05 4.99 -1.37
C ILE A 243 -5.47 5.34 -2.79
N ASN A 244 -5.65 6.64 -3.05
CA ASN A 244 -5.89 7.17 -4.37
C ASN A 244 -5.08 8.46 -4.53
N ASP A 245 -3.90 8.33 -5.12
CA ASP A 245 -2.87 9.36 -5.23
C ASP A 245 -2.41 9.89 -3.85
N HIS A 246 -2.82 11.10 -3.48
CA HIS A 246 -2.54 11.70 -2.17
C HIS A 246 -3.70 11.57 -1.18
N THR A 247 -4.81 10.95 -1.57
CA THR A 247 -5.96 10.75 -0.70
C THR A 247 -5.85 9.40 0.00
N LEU A 248 -5.98 9.41 1.32
CA LEU A 248 -6.01 8.23 2.18
C LEU A 248 -7.35 8.17 2.92
N GLN A 249 -8.08 7.07 2.77
CA GLN A 249 -9.38 6.92 3.41
C GLN A 249 -9.49 5.56 4.11
N ILE A 250 -10.01 5.56 5.35
CA ILE A 250 -10.33 4.33 6.06
C ILE A 250 -11.63 3.77 5.50
N GLN A 251 -11.59 2.52 5.06
CA GLN A 251 -12.71 1.78 4.49
C GLN A 251 -12.91 0.45 5.24
N GLY A 252 -13.99 -0.27 4.91
CA GLY A 252 -14.32 -1.57 5.49
C GLY A 252 -15.44 -1.48 6.52
N VAL A 253 -15.45 -2.43 7.44
CA VAL A 253 -16.51 -2.56 8.49
C VAL A 253 -16.03 -2.14 9.88
N SER A 254 -14.74 -1.88 10.03
CA SER A 254 -14.09 -1.42 11.27
C SER A 254 -13.22 -0.22 11.00
N GLY A 255 -12.95 0.59 12.04
CA GLY A 255 -12.09 1.75 11.97
C GLY A 255 -10.62 1.42 12.18
N ALA A 256 -9.86 2.45 12.53
CA ALA A 256 -8.44 2.37 12.83
C ALA A 256 -8.11 3.18 14.10
N VAL A 257 -6.90 3.05 14.60
CA VAL A 257 -6.38 3.84 15.72
C VAL A 257 -5.05 4.47 15.30
N LEU A 258 -4.91 5.77 15.47
CA LEU A 258 -3.69 6.48 15.16
C LEU A 258 -2.85 6.70 16.41
N PHE A 259 -1.59 6.31 16.34
CA PHE A 259 -0.58 6.50 17.36
C PHE A 259 0.49 7.49 16.88
N ARG A 260 0.85 8.42 17.77
CA ARG A 260 1.93 9.38 17.58
C ARG A 260 2.73 9.51 18.85
N LYS A 261 4.03 9.80 18.71
CA LYS A 261 4.92 10.05 19.84
C LYS A 261 4.35 11.16 20.76
N ASN A 262 4.40 10.94 22.05
CA ASN A 262 3.96 11.90 23.07
C ASN A 262 2.50 12.36 22.93
N SER A 263 1.64 11.57 22.31
CA SER A 263 0.23 11.90 22.11
C SER A 263 -0.67 10.74 22.54
N LYS A 264 -1.88 11.08 22.97
CA LYS A 264 -2.91 10.05 23.19
C LYS A 264 -3.29 9.42 21.84
N LYS A 265 -3.60 8.13 21.83
CA LYS A 265 -4.14 7.44 20.67
C LYS A 265 -5.48 8.07 20.23
N ILE A 266 -5.73 8.08 18.95
CA ILE A 266 -6.91 8.70 18.34
C ILE A 266 -7.68 7.64 17.57
N GLU A 267 -8.95 7.44 17.93
CA GLU A 267 -9.87 6.58 17.15
C GLU A 267 -10.21 7.23 15.81
N ILE A 268 -10.10 6.45 14.75
CA ILE A 268 -10.38 6.87 13.38
C ILE A 268 -11.56 6.04 12.85
N PRO A 269 -12.73 6.65 12.62
CA PRO A 269 -13.89 5.92 12.11
C PRO A 269 -13.75 5.51 10.65
N VAL A 270 -14.58 4.57 10.21
CA VAL A 270 -14.75 4.23 8.79
C VAL A 270 -15.21 5.47 8.02
N GLY A 271 -14.68 5.67 6.81
CA GLY A 271 -14.93 6.83 5.97
C GLY A 271 -14.05 8.04 6.24
N ALA A 272 -13.27 8.03 7.33
CA ALA A 272 -12.39 9.16 7.66
C ALA A 272 -11.27 9.34 6.63
N ASP A 273 -11.01 10.61 6.30
CA ASP A 273 -9.85 11.04 5.53
C ASP A 273 -8.63 11.17 6.47
N VAL A 274 -7.57 10.45 6.15
CA VAL A 274 -6.30 10.47 6.89
C VAL A 274 -5.14 10.93 6.02
N SER A 275 -5.42 11.66 4.95
CA SER A 275 -4.43 12.14 3.95
C SER A 275 -3.34 13.02 4.56
N TYR A 276 -3.62 13.69 5.67
CA TYR A 276 -2.64 14.45 6.44
C TYR A 276 -1.44 13.61 6.94
N LEU A 277 -1.54 12.28 6.93
CA LEU A 277 -0.43 11.38 7.26
C LEU A 277 0.68 11.38 6.20
N TYR A 278 0.42 11.87 4.97
CA TYR A 278 1.48 12.09 3.98
C TYR A 278 2.36 13.31 4.28
N GLU A 279 1.82 14.28 5.01
CA GLU A 279 2.52 15.53 5.31
C GLU A 279 3.48 15.40 6.51
N VAL A 280 3.49 14.26 7.16
CA VAL A 280 4.42 13.98 8.26
C VAL A 280 5.82 13.88 7.66
N LYS A 281 6.50 15.03 7.57
CA LYS A 281 7.92 15.08 7.21
C LYS A 281 8.69 14.25 8.22
N ASP A 282 9.59 13.41 7.70
CA ASP A 282 10.58 12.72 8.51
C ASP A 282 11.22 13.77 9.44
N ILE A 283 11.03 13.59 10.74
CA ILE A 283 11.82 14.32 11.74
C ILE A 283 13.16 13.59 11.71
N CYS A 284 14.08 14.09 10.85
CA CYS A 284 15.50 13.73 10.90
C CYS A 284 16.12 14.35 12.14
#